data_3f96905b446e86536866d1d74c3e4827
#
_entry.id   3f96905b446e86536866d1d74c3e4827
#
_cell.length_a   1.000
_cell.length_b   1.000
_cell.length_c   1.000
_cell.angle_alpha   90.00
_cell.angle_beta   90.00
_cell.angle_gamma   90.00
#
_symmetry.space_group_name_H-M   'P 1'
#
loop_
_entity.id
_entity.type
_entity.pdbx_description
1 polymer ?
#
loop_
_entity_poly.entity_id
_entity_poly.type
_entity_poly.pdbx_seq_one_letter_code
_entity_poly.pdbx_strand_id
1 'polypeptide(L)'
;MAKLISGIGRALSLLSVVLGKSGNNYPTIILSQGEERLVLPVTPTKYEVGNEQDNKSVNITQIGEALLFGNPKLITLTFESFLPAKDYPFIVGDKRKPAEIVALINKWKESKKPVRVIVSDGPINLMMAIMAFPWKKQENTGDLYYTLSLKAYKDLNTSMTADDAKAVDDVTGLKDRPTINNKPSTATLHNKGADILDAAKKAYGNYKHYERIIQSNDLKNLAINNLSQLRKLKVK
;
A
#
# COMPACT_ATOMS: atom_id res chain seq x y z
N MET A 1 11.06 -18.14 29.80
CA MET A 1 11.70 -18.68 28.57
C MET A 1 10.81 -19.57 27.71
N ALA A 2 9.64 -20.08 28.19
CA ALA A 2 8.78 -20.98 27.40
C ALA A 2 7.93 -20.32 26.30
N LYS A 3 7.71 -19.01 26.32
CA LYS A 3 6.89 -18.29 25.31
C LYS A 3 7.58 -17.98 23.98
N LEU A 4 8.92 -17.96 23.94
CA LEU A 4 9.70 -17.68 22.73
C LEU A 4 9.80 -18.89 21.78
N ILE A 5 9.68 -20.12 22.30
CA ILE A 5 9.84 -21.34 21.50
C ILE A 5 8.59 -21.68 20.68
N SER A 6 7.40 -21.24 21.12
CA SER A 6 6.15 -21.51 20.37
C SER A 6 6.02 -20.70 19.08
N GLY A 7 6.66 -19.52 19.02
CA GLY A 7 6.63 -18.66 17.83
C GLY A 7 7.50 -19.17 16.67
N ILE A 8 8.64 -19.76 16.99
CA ILE A 8 9.60 -20.28 16.01
C ILE A 8 9.06 -21.56 15.35
N GLY A 9 8.40 -22.43 16.12
CA GLY A 9 7.80 -23.64 15.57
C GLY A 9 6.67 -23.38 14.57
N ARG A 10 5.88 -22.33 14.80
CA ARG A 10 4.81 -21.90 13.88
C ARG A 10 5.36 -21.23 12.61
N ALA A 11 6.41 -20.43 12.72
CA ALA A 11 7.09 -19.84 11.57
C ALA A 11 7.74 -20.92 10.67
N LEU A 12 8.36 -21.94 11.27
CA LEU A 12 8.94 -23.06 10.53
C LEU A 12 7.90 -23.94 9.85
N SER A 13 6.71 -24.13 10.46
CA SER A 13 5.61 -24.88 9.82
C SER A 13 5.01 -24.12 8.63
N LEU A 14 4.97 -22.80 8.68
CA LEU A 14 4.56 -21.95 7.56
C LEU A 14 5.60 -21.99 6.42
N LEU A 15 6.88 -22.01 6.75
CA LEU A 15 7.97 -22.07 5.78
C LEU A 15 8.02 -23.44 5.07
N SER A 16 7.74 -24.54 5.78
CA SER A 16 7.73 -25.87 5.19
C SER A 16 6.61 -26.08 4.17
N VAL A 17 5.48 -25.40 4.33
CA VAL A 17 4.36 -25.42 3.37
C VAL A 17 4.64 -24.52 2.16
N VAL A 18 5.33 -23.39 2.36
CA VAL A 18 5.75 -22.48 1.27
C VAL A 18 6.90 -23.09 0.46
N LEU A 19 7.76 -23.90 1.09
CA LEU A 19 8.91 -24.54 0.44
C LEU A 19 8.59 -25.89 -0.23
N GLY A 20 7.31 -26.30 -0.34
CA GLY A 20 6.90 -27.38 -1.24
C GLY A 20 7.51 -28.75 -0.94
N LYS A 21 7.85 -29.06 0.33
CA LYS A 21 8.24 -30.41 0.75
C LYS A 21 7.04 -31.32 1.05
N SER A 22 5.99 -31.21 0.28
CA SER A 22 5.00 -32.30 0.14
C SER A 22 5.23 -32.90 -1.24
N GLY A 23 5.46 -34.18 -1.32
CA GLY A 23 5.82 -34.89 -2.57
C GLY A 23 4.77 -34.90 -3.67
N ASN A 24 3.81 -33.98 -3.66
CA ASN A 24 2.84 -33.74 -4.70
C ASN A 24 3.11 -32.37 -5.31
N ASN A 25 3.46 -32.37 -6.57
CA ASN A 25 3.83 -31.21 -7.40
C ASN A 25 2.61 -30.35 -7.80
N TYR A 26 1.53 -30.38 -7.00
CA TYR A 26 0.32 -29.60 -7.28
C TYR A 26 0.38 -28.25 -6.55
N PRO A 27 0.08 -27.15 -7.26
CA PRO A 27 -0.03 -25.85 -6.65
C PRO A 27 -1.11 -25.84 -5.56
N THR A 28 -0.86 -25.17 -4.45
CA THR A 28 -1.82 -25.04 -3.34
C THR A 28 -2.21 -23.59 -3.15
N ILE A 29 -3.50 -23.36 -2.88
CA ILE A 29 -3.99 -22.04 -2.48
C ILE A 29 -4.31 -22.05 -0.99
N ILE A 30 -3.71 -21.11 -0.30
CA ILE A 30 -3.83 -20.96 1.14
C ILE A 30 -4.54 -19.64 1.44
N LEU A 31 -5.59 -19.71 2.21
CA LEU A 31 -6.32 -18.56 2.75
C LEU A 31 -6.11 -18.49 4.26
N SER A 32 -5.87 -17.31 4.81
CA SER A 32 -5.74 -17.14 6.27
C SER A 32 -6.25 -15.78 6.74
N GLN A 33 -6.92 -15.79 7.90
CA GLN A 33 -7.36 -14.58 8.58
C GLN A 33 -7.11 -14.73 10.08
N GLY A 34 -6.23 -13.89 10.63
CA GLY A 34 -5.79 -14.04 12.03
C GLY A 34 -5.13 -15.39 12.29
N GLU A 35 -5.67 -16.14 13.23
CA GLU A 35 -5.20 -17.50 13.59
C GLU A 35 -5.81 -18.60 12.71
N GLU A 36 -6.87 -18.30 11.99
CA GLU A 36 -7.58 -19.28 11.16
C GLU A 36 -6.90 -19.42 9.80
N ARG A 37 -6.78 -20.67 9.34
CA ARG A 37 -6.18 -21.01 8.06
C ARG A 37 -7.01 -22.07 7.34
N LEU A 38 -7.10 -21.94 6.05
CA LEU A 38 -7.69 -22.87 5.11
C LEU A 38 -6.73 -23.14 3.97
N VAL A 39 -6.35 -24.38 3.78
CA VAL A 39 -5.71 -24.85 2.55
C VAL A 39 -6.79 -25.42 1.67
N LEU A 40 -7.01 -24.92 0.48
CA LEU A 40 -8.07 -25.39 -0.37
C LEU A 40 -7.92 -26.91 -0.63
N PRO A 41 -8.98 -27.72 -0.40
CA PRO A 41 -8.95 -29.17 -0.58
C PRO A 41 -8.52 -29.59 -1.97
N VAL A 42 -9.07 -28.91 -2.97
CA VAL A 42 -8.80 -29.14 -4.39
C VAL A 42 -8.27 -27.87 -4.98
N THR A 43 -7.09 -27.94 -5.59
CA THR A 43 -6.51 -26.84 -6.33
C THR A 43 -7.33 -26.54 -7.57
N PRO A 44 -7.71 -25.29 -7.82
CA PRO A 44 -8.37 -24.91 -9.06
C PRO A 44 -7.46 -25.18 -10.25
N THR A 45 -8.03 -25.68 -11.32
CA THR A 45 -7.29 -25.96 -12.58
C THR A 45 -6.82 -24.70 -13.29
N LYS A 46 -7.50 -23.58 -13.03
CA LYS A 46 -7.17 -22.25 -13.55
C LYS A 46 -7.58 -21.19 -12.55
N TYR A 47 -6.82 -20.13 -12.52
CA TYR A 47 -7.17 -18.91 -11.81
C TYR A 47 -6.89 -17.71 -12.71
N GLU A 48 -7.66 -16.66 -12.57
CA GLU A 48 -7.53 -15.43 -13.32
C GLU A 48 -7.09 -14.29 -12.40
N VAL A 49 -6.06 -13.59 -12.84
CA VAL A 49 -5.52 -12.41 -12.13
C VAL A 49 -5.78 -11.19 -12.98
N GLY A 50 -6.67 -10.32 -12.52
CA GLY A 50 -6.86 -9.01 -13.13
C GLY A 50 -5.88 -8.00 -12.56
N ASN A 51 -5.04 -7.41 -13.42
CA ASN A 51 -4.12 -6.34 -13.07
C ASN A 51 -4.25 -5.23 -14.10
N GLU A 52 -5.09 -4.26 -13.79
CA GLU A 52 -5.47 -3.18 -14.70
C GLU A 52 -4.97 -1.83 -14.21
N GLN A 53 -4.85 -0.90 -15.15
CA GLN A 53 -4.54 0.50 -14.89
C GLN A 53 -5.68 1.39 -15.41
N ASP A 54 -6.02 2.45 -14.70
CA ASP A 54 -7.10 3.37 -15.06
C ASP A 54 -6.62 4.44 -16.04
N ASN A 55 -6.16 4.00 -17.20
CA ASN A 55 -5.70 4.90 -18.26
C ASN A 55 -6.89 5.51 -19.01
N LYS A 56 -6.74 6.76 -19.45
CA LYS A 56 -7.75 7.47 -20.24
C LYS A 56 -7.14 8.00 -21.52
N SER A 57 -7.81 7.78 -22.64
CA SER A 57 -7.44 8.43 -23.90
C SER A 57 -8.25 9.70 -24.11
N VAL A 58 -7.58 10.73 -24.63
CA VAL A 58 -8.15 12.03 -25.00
C VAL A 58 -7.78 12.34 -26.44
N ASN A 59 -8.75 12.77 -27.22
CA ASN A 59 -8.48 13.22 -28.57
C ASN A 59 -8.19 14.73 -28.56
N ILE A 60 -6.98 15.11 -28.98
CA ILE A 60 -6.54 16.50 -29.03
C ILE A 60 -6.56 16.96 -30.46
N THR A 61 -7.25 18.07 -30.75
CA THR A 61 -7.32 18.66 -32.09
C THR A 61 -5.92 18.92 -32.63
N GLN A 62 -5.65 18.51 -33.87
CA GLN A 62 -4.37 18.61 -34.58
C GLN A 62 -3.23 17.70 -34.10
N ILE A 63 -3.33 17.07 -32.94
CA ILE A 63 -2.31 16.14 -32.41
C ILE A 63 -2.75 14.70 -32.58
N GLY A 64 -4.04 14.42 -32.48
CA GLY A 64 -4.62 13.07 -32.48
C GLY A 64 -4.89 12.55 -31.07
N GLU A 65 -4.94 11.24 -30.92
CA GLU A 65 -5.21 10.57 -29.66
C GLU A 65 -3.98 10.57 -28.76
N ALA A 66 -4.14 11.03 -27.53
CA ALA A 66 -3.14 11.00 -26.47
C ALA A 66 -3.62 10.11 -25.32
N LEU A 67 -2.74 9.25 -24.81
CA LEU A 67 -3.00 8.39 -23.65
C LEU A 67 -2.52 9.06 -22.36
N LEU A 68 -3.44 9.23 -21.43
CA LEU A 68 -3.14 9.68 -20.06
C LEU A 68 -3.01 8.46 -19.15
N PHE A 69 -1.86 8.30 -18.53
CA PHE A 69 -1.64 7.23 -17.57
C PHE A 69 -2.36 7.52 -16.25
N GLY A 70 -3.22 6.60 -15.84
CA GLY A 70 -3.93 6.65 -14.57
C GLY A 70 -3.24 5.83 -13.48
N ASN A 71 -3.88 5.75 -12.32
CA ASN A 71 -3.40 4.92 -11.22
C ASN A 71 -3.70 3.43 -11.45
N PRO A 72 -2.88 2.50 -10.92
CA PRO A 72 -3.18 1.09 -10.97
C PRO A 72 -4.46 0.78 -10.19
N LYS A 73 -5.33 -0.05 -10.76
CA LYS A 73 -6.49 -0.60 -10.07
C LYS A 73 -6.07 -1.68 -9.08
N LEU A 74 -6.96 -2.02 -8.16
CA LEU A 74 -6.71 -3.11 -7.22
C LEU A 74 -6.71 -4.45 -7.95
N ILE A 75 -5.71 -5.27 -7.72
CA ILE A 75 -5.58 -6.62 -8.28
C ILE A 75 -6.80 -7.45 -7.90
N THR A 76 -7.37 -8.16 -8.87
CA THR A 76 -8.45 -9.12 -8.65
C THR A 76 -7.94 -10.53 -8.87
N LEU A 77 -8.45 -11.49 -8.10
CA LEU A 77 -8.17 -12.91 -8.26
C LEU A 77 -9.50 -13.65 -8.25
N THR A 78 -9.76 -14.39 -9.32
CA THR A 78 -10.98 -15.20 -9.44
C THR A 78 -10.61 -16.61 -9.86
N PHE A 79 -11.21 -17.58 -9.22
CA PHE A 79 -11.06 -19.00 -9.57
C PHE A 79 -12.29 -19.82 -9.21
N GLU A 80 -12.41 -20.95 -9.88
CA GLU A 80 -13.47 -21.93 -9.66
C GLU A 80 -12.86 -23.24 -9.18
N SER A 81 -13.50 -23.88 -8.22
CA SER A 81 -13.12 -25.19 -7.72
C SER A 81 -14.33 -25.86 -7.05
N PHE A 82 -14.09 -26.98 -6.42
CA PHE A 82 -15.15 -27.66 -5.64
C PHE A 82 -14.64 -28.11 -4.28
N LEU A 83 -15.56 -28.27 -3.36
CA LEU A 83 -15.34 -28.77 -2.02
C LEU A 83 -15.80 -30.22 -1.97
N PRO A 84 -14.89 -31.19 -1.81
CA PRO A 84 -15.20 -32.61 -1.85
C PRO A 84 -15.98 -33.03 -0.59
N ALA A 85 -17.08 -33.76 -0.77
CA ALA A 85 -17.82 -34.38 0.32
C ALA A 85 -17.24 -35.73 0.75
N LYS A 86 -16.44 -36.34 -0.12
CA LYS A 86 -15.78 -37.64 0.07
C LYS A 86 -14.26 -37.47 0.01
N ASP A 87 -13.54 -38.47 0.52
CA ASP A 87 -12.08 -38.49 0.44
C ASP A 87 -11.66 -38.97 -0.96
N TYR A 88 -11.13 -38.05 -1.76
CA TYR A 88 -10.59 -38.34 -3.09
C TYR A 88 -9.06 -38.38 -3.07
N PRO A 89 -8.41 -39.20 -3.91
CA PRO A 89 -6.94 -39.33 -3.93
C PRO A 89 -6.17 -38.05 -4.29
N PHE A 90 -6.86 -37.09 -4.91
CA PHE A 90 -6.28 -35.82 -5.38
C PHE A 90 -6.48 -34.65 -4.40
N ILE A 91 -7.03 -34.92 -3.19
CA ILE A 91 -7.14 -33.87 -2.16
C ILE A 91 -5.75 -33.57 -1.62
N VAL A 92 -5.31 -32.32 -1.78
CA VAL A 92 -4.00 -31.84 -1.32
C VAL A 92 -4.10 -31.03 -0.04
N GLY A 93 -5.25 -30.38 0.18
CA GLY A 93 -5.47 -29.45 1.27
C GLY A 93 -6.24 -30.00 2.46
N ASP A 94 -7.04 -29.14 3.08
CA ASP A 94 -7.84 -29.46 4.26
C ASP A 94 -8.94 -30.46 3.94
N LYS A 95 -9.10 -31.45 4.81
CA LYS A 95 -10.14 -32.50 4.73
C LYS A 95 -11.42 -32.14 5.51
N ARG A 96 -11.70 -30.88 5.69
CA ARG A 96 -12.93 -30.40 6.36
C ARG A 96 -14.15 -30.67 5.48
N LYS A 97 -15.31 -30.85 6.12
CA LYS A 97 -16.57 -31.02 5.37
C LYS A 97 -16.90 -29.74 4.58
N PRO A 98 -17.53 -29.86 3.39
CA PRO A 98 -17.91 -28.70 2.58
C PRO A 98 -18.66 -27.61 3.35
N ALA A 99 -19.61 -28.01 4.21
CA ALA A 99 -20.39 -27.07 5.01
C ALA A 99 -19.52 -26.24 5.99
N GLU A 100 -18.49 -26.85 6.57
CA GLU A 100 -17.57 -26.19 7.50
C GLU A 100 -16.70 -25.15 6.77
N ILE A 101 -16.25 -25.48 5.55
CA ILE A 101 -15.47 -24.56 4.72
C ILE A 101 -16.33 -23.39 4.27
N VAL A 102 -17.57 -23.65 3.84
CA VAL A 102 -18.52 -22.60 3.47
C VAL A 102 -18.80 -21.67 4.66
N ALA A 103 -19.03 -22.24 5.85
CA ALA A 103 -19.24 -21.45 7.08
C ALA A 103 -18.02 -20.58 7.42
N LEU A 104 -16.82 -21.13 7.28
CA LEU A 104 -15.56 -20.41 7.54
C LEU A 104 -15.36 -19.23 6.57
N ILE A 105 -15.57 -19.46 5.28
CA ILE A 105 -15.43 -18.40 4.25
C ILE A 105 -16.48 -17.31 4.46
N ASN A 106 -17.72 -17.68 4.78
CA ASN A 106 -18.77 -16.71 5.09
C ASN A 106 -18.45 -15.90 6.35
N LYS A 107 -17.95 -16.55 7.42
CA LYS A 107 -17.47 -15.89 8.63
C LYS A 107 -16.40 -14.85 8.31
N TRP A 108 -15.43 -15.19 7.47
CA TRP A 108 -14.39 -14.24 7.04
C TRP A 108 -14.96 -13.09 6.24
N LYS A 109 -15.91 -13.34 5.34
CA LYS A 109 -16.58 -12.31 4.57
C LYS A 109 -17.37 -11.33 5.48
N GLU A 110 -18.08 -11.85 6.48
CA GLU A 110 -18.86 -11.06 7.44
C GLU A 110 -17.97 -10.25 8.40
N SER A 111 -16.77 -10.75 8.70
CA SER A 111 -15.81 -10.06 9.58
C SER A 111 -15.32 -8.74 9.03
N LYS A 112 -15.50 -8.47 7.72
CA LYS A 112 -15.04 -7.27 7.01
C LYS A 112 -13.51 -7.03 7.13
N LYS A 113 -12.76 -8.08 7.42
CA LYS A 113 -11.30 -8.04 7.51
C LYS A 113 -10.69 -8.71 6.29
N PRO A 114 -9.53 -8.24 5.81
CA PRO A 114 -8.86 -8.87 4.70
C PRO A 114 -8.36 -10.26 5.05
N VAL A 115 -8.33 -11.11 4.05
CA VAL A 115 -7.80 -12.48 4.09
C VAL A 115 -6.48 -12.49 3.35
N ARG A 116 -5.45 -13.10 3.93
CA ARG A 116 -4.19 -13.32 3.23
C ARG A 116 -4.34 -14.50 2.29
N VAL A 117 -4.01 -14.28 1.03
CA VAL A 117 -4.08 -15.28 -0.04
C VAL A 117 -2.68 -15.57 -0.53
N ILE A 118 -2.30 -16.84 -0.51
CA ILE A 118 -1.00 -17.33 -1.00
C ILE A 118 -1.27 -18.41 -2.04
N VAL A 119 -0.69 -18.24 -3.22
CA VAL A 119 -0.69 -19.24 -4.28
C VAL A 119 0.73 -19.77 -4.42
N SER A 120 0.93 -21.07 -4.20
CA SER A 120 2.27 -21.65 -4.04
C SER A 120 3.11 -21.69 -5.31
N ASP A 121 2.48 -21.70 -6.48
CA ASP A 121 3.13 -21.73 -7.79
C ASP A 121 3.25 -20.36 -8.47
N GLY A 122 2.77 -19.32 -7.82
CA GLY A 122 2.73 -17.96 -8.39
C GLY A 122 3.24 -16.88 -7.44
N PRO A 123 3.43 -15.66 -7.94
CA PRO A 123 3.89 -14.52 -7.15
C PRO A 123 2.80 -13.94 -6.23
N ILE A 124 1.69 -14.66 -6.01
CA ILE A 124 0.54 -14.14 -5.27
C ILE A 124 0.71 -14.42 -3.78
N ASN A 125 0.95 -13.35 -3.02
CA ASN A 125 0.95 -13.33 -1.55
C ASN A 125 0.42 -11.96 -1.11
N LEU A 126 -0.90 -11.81 -1.12
CA LEU A 126 -1.57 -10.53 -0.96
C LEU A 126 -2.66 -10.59 0.11
N MET A 127 -2.88 -9.46 0.76
CA MET A 127 -4.08 -9.25 1.57
C MET A 127 -5.24 -8.90 0.63
N MET A 128 -6.31 -9.69 0.66
CA MET A 128 -7.44 -9.55 -0.25
C MET A 128 -8.76 -9.57 0.51
N ALA A 129 -9.75 -8.85 0.00
CA ALA A 129 -11.13 -8.90 0.48
C ALA A 129 -11.93 -9.91 -0.36
N ILE A 130 -12.79 -10.67 0.29
CA ILE A 130 -13.71 -11.59 -0.38
C ILE A 130 -14.86 -10.77 -0.97
N MET A 131 -14.95 -10.72 -2.30
CA MET A 131 -15.99 -9.98 -3.01
C MET A 131 -17.25 -10.84 -3.20
N ALA A 132 -17.06 -12.06 -3.70
CA ALA A 132 -18.15 -13.00 -3.96
C ALA A 132 -17.71 -14.43 -3.69
N PHE A 133 -18.64 -15.23 -3.19
CA PHE A 133 -18.46 -16.65 -2.94
C PHE A 133 -19.78 -17.39 -3.25
N PRO A 134 -20.23 -17.39 -4.52
CA PRO A 134 -21.35 -18.25 -4.93
C PRO A 134 -20.92 -19.71 -4.92
N TRP A 135 -21.81 -20.58 -4.45
CA TRP A 135 -21.62 -22.01 -4.49
C TRP A 135 -22.93 -22.72 -4.88
N LYS A 136 -22.79 -23.87 -5.48
CA LYS A 136 -23.92 -24.69 -5.94
C LYS A 136 -23.62 -26.17 -5.79
N LYS A 137 -24.67 -26.96 -5.63
CA LYS A 137 -24.61 -28.41 -5.69
C LYS A 137 -25.05 -28.84 -7.10
N GLN A 138 -24.19 -29.52 -7.83
CA GLN A 138 -24.48 -29.93 -9.21
C GLN A 138 -24.85 -31.40 -9.34
N GLU A 139 -24.30 -32.25 -8.46
CA GLU A 139 -24.41 -33.70 -8.54
C GLU A 139 -24.85 -34.28 -7.20
N ASN A 140 -25.33 -35.53 -7.22
CA ASN A 140 -25.72 -36.27 -5.99
C ASN A 140 -24.53 -36.80 -5.19
N THR A 141 -23.30 -36.45 -5.56
CA THR A 141 -22.05 -36.83 -4.86
C THR A 141 -21.91 -36.17 -3.49
N GLY A 142 -22.62 -35.05 -3.28
CA GLY A 142 -22.52 -34.23 -2.08
C GLY A 142 -21.47 -33.11 -2.19
N ASP A 143 -20.73 -33.05 -3.28
CA ASP A 143 -19.70 -32.04 -3.54
C ASP A 143 -20.34 -30.69 -3.81
N LEU A 144 -19.66 -29.59 -3.37
CA LEU A 144 -20.10 -28.22 -3.60
C LEU A 144 -19.14 -27.51 -4.55
N TYR A 145 -19.64 -27.12 -5.67
CA TYR A 145 -18.90 -26.27 -6.64
C TYR A 145 -19.02 -24.81 -6.26
N TYR A 146 -17.91 -24.08 -6.33
CA TYR A 146 -17.89 -22.67 -5.95
C TYR A 146 -17.00 -21.85 -6.87
N THR A 147 -17.30 -20.56 -6.92
CA THR A 147 -16.45 -19.53 -7.50
C THR A 147 -16.03 -18.58 -6.39
N LEU A 148 -14.74 -18.31 -6.25
CA LEU A 148 -14.23 -17.34 -5.28
C LEU A 148 -13.64 -16.14 -6.00
N SER A 149 -14.22 -14.98 -5.76
CA SER A 149 -13.75 -13.70 -6.30
C SER A 149 -13.18 -12.84 -5.17
N LEU A 150 -11.93 -12.46 -5.32
CA LEU A 150 -11.13 -11.74 -4.35
C LEU A 150 -10.60 -10.44 -4.98
N LYS A 151 -10.44 -9.41 -4.18
CA LYS A 151 -9.88 -8.13 -4.60
C LYS A 151 -8.83 -7.68 -3.59
N ALA A 152 -7.67 -7.24 -4.07
CA ALA A 152 -6.59 -6.79 -3.22
C ALA A 152 -7.07 -5.71 -2.24
N TYR A 153 -6.67 -5.83 -0.99
CA TYR A 153 -6.91 -4.84 0.04
C TYR A 153 -5.66 -3.96 0.21
N LYS A 154 -5.86 -2.67 0.11
CA LYS A 154 -4.83 -1.68 0.40
C LYS A 154 -5.25 -0.96 1.67
N ASP A 155 -4.44 -1.09 2.71
CA ASP A 155 -4.66 -0.33 3.95
C ASP A 155 -4.41 1.16 3.66
N LEU A 156 -5.44 1.95 3.88
CA LEU A 156 -5.37 3.41 3.78
C LEU A 156 -5.01 3.96 5.18
N ASN A 157 -3.93 3.47 5.78
CA ASN A 157 -3.34 4.14 6.91
C ASN A 157 -2.80 5.50 6.44
N THR A 158 -3.72 6.46 6.34
CA THR A 158 -3.36 7.84 6.51
C THR A 158 -2.92 7.95 7.97
N SER A 159 -1.65 7.70 8.24
CA SER A 159 -1.04 8.20 9.45
C SER A 159 -1.13 9.72 9.35
N MET A 160 -2.20 10.28 9.88
CA MET A 160 -2.18 11.65 10.34
C MET A 160 -1.10 11.64 11.43
N THR A 161 0.11 12.06 11.09
CA THR A 161 1.12 12.39 12.08
C THR A 161 0.48 13.40 13.02
N ALA A 162 0.76 13.30 14.32
CA ALA A 162 0.24 14.24 15.32
C ALA A 162 0.54 15.71 14.97
N ASP A 163 1.49 15.95 14.06
CA ASP A 163 1.81 17.24 13.46
C ASP A 163 0.75 17.72 12.45
N ASP A 164 0.04 16.83 11.78
CA ASP A 164 -1.06 17.18 10.87
C ASP A 164 -2.34 17.65 11.62
N ALA A 165 -2.50 17.24 12.87
CA ALA A 165 -3.62 17.66 13.70
C ALA A 165 -3.44 19.06 14.32
N LYS A 166 -2.21 19.59 14.37
CA LYS A 166 -1.88 20.93 14.90
C LYS A 166 -1.89 22.04 13.84
N ALA A 167 -2.10 21.71 12.59
CA ALA A 167 -2.00 22.64 11.46
C ALA A 167 -3.37 23.18 11.00
N VAL A 168 -4.35 23.24 11.88
CA VAL A 168 -5.62 23.92 11.59
C VAL A 168 -5.56 25.29 12.29
N ASP A 169 -5.63 26.36 11.51
CA ASP A 169 -5.76 27.71 12.03
C ASP A 169 -7.10 27.84 12.76
N ASP A 170 -7.06 28.11 14.06
CA ASP A 170 -8.24 28.24 14.94
C ASP A 170 -9.20 29.35 14.50
N VAL A 171 -8.73 30.27 13.67
CA VAL A 171 -9.53 31.42 13.19
C VAL A 171 -10.25 31.12 11.89
N THR A 172 -9.62 30.38 10.98
CA THR A 172 -10.16 30.12 9.64
C THR A 172 -10.68 28.71 9.45
N GLY A 173 -10.31 27.75 10.31
CA GLY A 173 -10.65 26.34 10.18
C GLY A 173 -10.02 25.67 8.94
N LEU A 174 -9.11 26.35 8.25
CA LEU A 174 -8.43 25.86 7.08
C LEU A 174 -7.10 25.21 7.46
N LYS A 175 -6.82 24.08 6.84
CA LYS A 175 -5.55 23.39 7.00
C LYS A 175 -4.42 24.23 6.37
N ASP A 176 -3.40 24.57 7.16
CA ASP A 176 -2.22 25.23 6.63
C ASP A 176 -1.66 24.43 5.45
N ARG A 177 -1.39 25.14 4.34
CA ARG A 177 -0.72 24.53 3.19
C ARG A 177 0.64 24.02 3.67
N PRO A 178 0.98 22.74 3.42
CA PRO A 178 2.28 22.21 3.82
C PRO A 178 3.37 23.11 3.23
N THR A 179 4.05 23.82 4.08
CA THR A 179 5.25 24.55 3.71
C THR A 179 6.27 23.50 3.31
N ILE A 180 6.60 23.45 2.03
CA ILE A 180 7.71 22.64 1.55
C ILE A 180 8.94 23.17 2.30
N ASN A 181 9.42 22.41 3.28
CA ASN A 181 10.56 22.77 4.13
C ASN A 181 11.90 22.69 3.36
N ASN A 182 11.90 23.12 2.10
CA ASN A 182 13.10 23.30 1.29
C ASN A 182 13.58 24.76 1.34
N LYS A 183 13.51 25.37 2.54
CA LYS A 183 14.22 26.64 2.71
C LYS A 183 15.72 26.35 2.67
N PRO A 184 16.45 26.93 1.74
CA PRO A 184 17.89 26.75 1.70
C PRO A 184 18.50 27.29 2.98
N SER A 185 19.36 26.54 3.64
CA SER A 185 20.07 26.98 4.86
C SER A 185 21.02 28.14 4.59
N THR A 186 21.32 28.40 3.32
CA THR A 186 22.18 29.47 2.84
C THR A 186 21.63 30.11 1.57
N ALA A 187 21.62 31.45 1.51
CA ALA A 187 21.35 32.20 0.29
C ALA A 187 22.67 32.67 -0.33
N THR A 188 22.87 32.37 -1.61
CA THR A 188 24.04 32.80 -2.36
C THR A 188 23.67 34.02 -3.17
N LEU A 189 24.42 35.13 -2.99
CA LEU A 189 24.29 36.36 -3.78
C LEU A 189 25.14 36.22 -5.04
N HIS A 190 24.49 36.21 -6.20
CA HIS A 190 25.17 35.99 -7.50
C HIS A 190 25.59 37.29 -8.23
N ASN A 191 25.02 38.43 -7.85
CA ASN A 191 25.23 39.67 -8.53
C ASN A 191 26.06 40.66 -7.69
N LYS A 192 26.99 41.37 -8.31
CA LYS A 192 27.64 42.56 -7.73
C LYS A 192 26.53 43.60 -7.46
N GLY A 193 26.34 43.99 -6.21
CA GLY A 193 25.31 44.97 -5.80
C GLY A 193 23.97 44.36 -5.31
N ALA A 194 23.91 43.04 -5.18
CA ALA A 194 22.75 42.42 -4.55
C ALA A 194 22.69 42.79 -3.05
N ASP A 195 21.54 43.29 -2.63
CA ASP A 195 21.27 43.74 -1.28
C ASP A 195 20.82 42.62 -0.38
N ILE A 196 20.82 42.86 0.95
CA ILE A 196 20.27 41.98 1.97
C ILE A 196 18.76 41.73 1.76
N LEU A 197 18.07 42.70 1.16
CA LEU A 197 16.66 42.61 0.81
C LEU A 197 16.42 41.57 -0.28
N ASP A 198 17.30 41.52 -1.30
CA ASP A 198 17.24 40.48 -2.35
C ASP A 198 17.52 39.09 -1.79
N ALA A 199 18.43 38.98 -0.82
CA ALA A 199 18.67 37.74 -0.10
C ALA A 199 17.43 37.30 0.70
N ALA A 200 16.77 38.25 1.39
CA ALA A 200 15.56 38.00 2.13
C ALA A 200 14.40 37.58 1.22
N LYS A 201 14.21 38.25 0.09
CA LYS A 201 13.21 37.88 -0.90
C LYS A 201 13.45 36.48 -1.47
N LYS A 202 14.70 36.15 -1.79
CA LYS A 202 15.08 34.83 -2.33
C LYS A 202 14.91 33.71 -1.31
N ALA A 203 15.25 33.97 -0.05
CA ALA A 203 15.21 32.97 1.02
C ALA A 203 13.81 32.78 1.64
N TYR A 204 13.07 33.87 1.83
CA TYR A 204 11.80 33.87 2.54
C TYR A 204 10.59 34.26 1.68
N GLY A 205 10.83 34.65 0.41
CA GLY A 205 9.77 35.14 -0.48
C GLY A 205 9.28 36.56 -0.16
N ASN A 206 9.79 37.21 0.90
CA ASN A 206 9.38 38.54 1.35
C ASN A 206 10.56 39.36 1.89
N TYR A 207 10.60 40.63 1.59
CA TYR A 207 11.62 41.57 2.04
C TYR A 207 11.61 41.81 3.56
N LYS A 208 10.47 41.65 4.24
CA LYS A 208 10.28 41.94 5.66
C LYS A 208 11.18 41.12 6.60
N HIS A 209 11.73 40.03 6.17
CA HIS A 209 12.55 39.14 6.99
C HIS A 209 14.05 39.39 6.90
N TYR A 210 14.48 40.54 6.35
CA TYR A 210 15.91 40.91 6.26
C TYR A 210 16.63 40.98 7.61
N GLU A 211 15.91 41.38 8.69
CA GLU A 211 16.44 41.44 10.04
C GLU A 211 16.96 40.10 10.56
N ARG A 212 16.28 39.00 10.19
CA ARG A 212 16.72 37.63 10.54
C ARG A 212 18.05 37.28 9.91
N ILE A 213 18.29 37.75 8.70
CA ILE A 213 19.56 37.54 7.99
C ILE A 213 20.68 38.36 8.66
N ILE A 214 20.39 39.57 9.06
CA ILE A 214 21.32 40.43 9.81
C ILE A 214 21.75 39.75 11.11
N GLN A 215 20.78 39.26 11.88
CA GLN A 215 21.03 38.60 13.18
C GLN A 215 21.81 37.29 13.01
N SER A 216 21.47 36.48 11.97
CA SER A 216 22.10 35.18 11.74
C SER A 216 23.53 35.24 11.24
N ASN A 217 23.97 36.44 10.72
CA ASN A 217 25.29 36.66 10.16
C ASN A 217 26.09 37.76 10.88
N ASP A 218 25.62 38.23 12.03
CA ASP A 218 26.27 39.27 12.85
C ASP A 218 26.62 40.59 12.10
N LEU A 219 25.72 40.98 11.18
CA LEU A 219 25.96 42.11 10.27
C LEU A 219 25.59 43.47 10.87
N LYS A 220 25.46 43.59 12.21
CA LYS A 220 24.98 44.79 12.90
C LYS A 220 25.78 46.05 12.62
N ASN A 221 27.05 45.94 12.19
CA ASN A 221 27.96 47.08 11.96
C ASN A 221 28.38 47.24 10.49
N LEU A 222 27.85 46.46 9.54
CA LEU A 222 28.14 46.62 8.13
C LEU A 222 27.09 47.49 7.46
N ALA A 223 27.55 48.48 6.66
CA ALA A 223 26.64 49.27 5.85
C ALA A 223 25.88 48.34 4.90
N ILE A 224 24.55 48.38 5.00
CA ILE A 224 23.58 47.46 4.33
C ILE A 224 23.82 47.43 2.80
N ASN A 225 24.46 48.44 2.24
CA ASN A 225 24.67 48.60 0.80
C ASN A 225 26.01 48.06 0.29
N ASN A 226 26.86 47.49 1.13
CA ASN A 226 28.18 47.00 0.74
C ASN A 226 28.45 45.55 1.09
N LEU A 227 27.56 44.67 0.65
CA LEU A 227 27.66 43.21 0.82
C LEU A 227 28.50 42.51 -0.26
N SER A 228 29.24 43.26 -1.04
CA SER A 228 30.07 42.74 -2.15
C SER A 228 31.12 41.71 -1.71
N GLN A 229 31.47 41.66 -0.44
CA GLN A 229 32.41 40.70 0.14
C GLN A 229 31.75 39.41 0.65
N LEU A 230 30.43 39.37 0.83
CA LEU A 230 29.69 38.23 1.38
C LEU A 230 29.01 37.45 0.25
N ARG A 231 29.65 36.38 -0.18
CA ARG A 231 29.07 35.51 -1.23
C ARG A 231 28.01 34.55 -0.76
N LYS A 232 27.93 34.26 0.55
CA LYS A 232 26.97 33.35 1.17
C LYS A 232 26.45 33.90 2.48
N LEU A 233 25.14 33.99 2.61
CA LEU A 233 24.46 34.39 3.83
C LEU A 233 23.74 33.20 4.45
N LYS A 234 23.88 33.02 5.77
CA LYS A 234 23.11 32.02 6.52
C LYS A 234 21.67 32.46 6.63
N VAL A 235 20.75 31.56 6.36
CA VAL A 235 19.30 31.75 6.46
C VAL A 235 18.77 30.76 7.49
N LYS A 236 18.25 31.28 8.59
CA LYS A 236 17.60 30.49 9.66
C LYS A 236 16.11 30.63 9.61
#